data_ea232ef783e3576444b15cce938ca8a7
#
_entry.id   ea232ef783e3576444b15cce938ca8a7
#
_cell.length_a   1.000
_cell.length_b   1.000
_cell.length_c   1.000
_cell.angle_alpha   90.00
_cell.angle_beta   90.00
_cell.angle_gamma   90.00
#
_symmetry.space_group_name_H-M   'P 1'
#
loop_
_entity.id
_entity.type
_entity.pdbx_description
1 polymer ?
#
loop_
_entity_poly.entity_id
_entity_poly.type
_entity_poly.pdbx_seq_one_letter_code
_entity_poly.pdbx_strand_id
1 'polypeptide(L)'
;MEWNDIYDKDRQLTGRVHRRGTPWKKGEYGLVVCVWVYDGRGNLLLTRRAPEKSFPGTWENSGGAALAGENSLQAITRELYEETGIRADPEEFELLDSGKDRY
;
A
#
# COMPACT_ATOMS: atom_id res chain seq x y z
N MET A 1 1.81 5.01 16.37
CA MET A 1 2.07 3.56 16.20
C MET A 1 1.06 3.00 15.22
N GLU A 2 1.54 2.29 14.22
CA GLU A 2 0.65 1.75 13.19
C GLU A 2 0.29 0.30 13.47
N TRP A 3 -0.96 -0.03 13.25
CA TRP A 3 -1.50 -1.37 13.31
C TRP A 3 -2.02 -1.76 11.95
N ASN A 4 -1.83 -3.02 11.58
CA ASN A 4 -2.25 -3.56 10.30
C ASN A 4 -3.15 -4.77 10.55
N ASP A 5 -4.19 -4.92 9.75
CA ASP A 5 -5.01 -6.13 9.82
C ASP A 5 -4.21 -7.34 9.35
N ILE A 6 -4.42 -8.46 10.01
CA ILE A 6 -3.83 -9.74 9.60
C ILE A 6 -4.85 -10.51 8.80
N TYR A 7 -4.44 -10.88 7.58
CA TYR A 7 -5.22 -11.74 6.68
C TYR A 7 -4.66 -13.16 6.71
N ASP A 8 -5.48 -14.13 6.38
CA ASP A 8 -5.02 -15.50 6.18
C ASP A 8 -4.59 -15.73 4.72
N LYS A 9 -4.19 -16.96 4.40
CA LYS A 9 -3.73 -17.33 3.05
C LYS A 9 -4.78 -17.12 1.96
N ASP A 10 -6.06 -17.08 2.32
CA ASP A 10 -7.18 -16.90 1.40
C ASP A 10 -7.70 -15.45 1.40
N ARG A 11 -6.89 -14.53 1.92
CA ARG A 11 -7.20 -13.10 2.02
C ARG A 11 -8.45 -12.81 2.85
N GLN A 12 -8.71 -13.63 3.86
CA GLN A 12 -9.79 -13.40 4.80
C GLN A 12 -9.24 -12.73 6.06
N LEU A 13 -9.97 -11.76 6.59
CA LEU A 13 -9.60 -11.12 7.84
C LEU A 13 -9.63 -12.12 8.98
N THR A 14 -8.55 -12.15 9.78
CA THR A 14 -8.45 -13.05 10.93
C THR A 14 -9.06 -12.46 12.20
N GLY A 15 -9.32 -11.15 12.21
CA GLY A 15 -9.74 -10.44 13.41
C GLY A 15 -8.57 -10.03 14.32
N ARG A 16 -7.35 -10.42 13.95
CA ARG A 16 -6.13 -10.03 14.68
C ARG A 16 -5.42 -8.90 13.96
N VAL A 17 -4.60 -8.18 14.71
CA VAL A 17 -3.83 -7.06 14.16
C VAL A 17 -2.35 -7.27 14.42
N HIS A 18 -1.55 -6.72 13.52
CA HIS A 18 -0.08 -6.75 13.58
C HIS A 18 0.41 -5.34 13.91
N ARG A 19 1.34 -5.26 14.85
CA ARG A 19 1.99 -4.00 15.20
C ARG A 19 3.20 -3.80 14.30
N ARG A 20 3.27 -2.65 13.64
CA ARG A 20 4.39 -2.30 12.78
C ARG A 20 5.71 -2.37 13.54
N GLY A 21 6.72 -2.98 12.93
CA GLY A 21 8.03 -3.17 13.52
C GLY A 21 8.21 -4.50 14.23
N THR A 22 7.17 -5.30 14.37
CA THR A 22 7.26 -6.65 14.93
C THR A 22 7.32 -7.68 13.79
N PRO A 23 7.93 -8.86 14.04
CA PRO A 23 7.98 -9.90 13.01
C PRO A 23 6.61 -10.45 12.67
N TRP A 24 6.39 -10.76 11.39
CA TRP A 24 5.22 -11.50 10.94
C TRP A 24 5.43 -12.99 11.20
N LYS A 25 4.38 -13.67 11.60
CA LYS A 25 4.40 -15.11 11.83
C LYS A 25 4.00 -15.87 10.57
N LYS A 26 4.37 -17.14 10.51
CA LYS A 26 3.97 -18.00 9.40
C LYS A 26 2.44 -18.05 9.30
N GLY A 27 1.93 -17.92 8.09
CA GLY A 27 0.50 -17.92 7.83
C GLY A 27 -0.20 -16.57 8.05
N GLU A 28 0.55 -15.55 8.45
CA GLU A 28 0.03 -14.19 8.57
C GLU A 28 0.38 -13.39 7.32
N TYR A 29 -0.59 -12.63 6.82
CA TYR A 29 -0.43 -11.79 5.63
C TYR A 29 -0.91 -10.38 5.91
N GLY A 30 -0.18 -9.40 5.40
CA GLY A 30 -0.59 -8.01 5.40
C GLY A 30 -1.09 -7.59 4.03
N LEU A 31 -1.78 -6.47 3.98
CA LEU A 31 -2.25 -5.88 2.73
C LEU A 31 -1.35 -4.71 2.37
N VAL A 32 -0.69 -4.80 1.23
CA VAL A 32 0.13 -3.72 0.67
C VAL A 32 -0.52 -3.27 -0.63
N VAL A 33 -0.57 -1.98 -0.82
CA VAL A 33 -1.19 -1.38 -2.00
C VAL A 33 -0.19 -0.49 -2.71
N CYS A 34 -0.33 -0.38 -4.03
CA CYS A 34 0.41 0.61 -4.81
C CYS A 34 -0.46 1.10 -5.96
N VAL A 35 -0.13 2.27 -6.48
CA VAL A 35 -0.89 2.90 -7.56
C VAL A 35 0.06 3.45 -8.62
N TRP A 36 -0.32 3.25 -9.87
CA TRP A 36 0.30 3.92 -11.01
C TRP A 36 -0.57 5.13 -11.38
N VAL A 37 0.03 6.31 -11.36
CA VAL A 37 -0.66 7.56 -11.71
C VAL A 37 -0.13 8.04 -13.06
N TYR A 38 -1.02 8.27 -14.00
CA TYR A 38 -0.63 8.79 -15.29
C TYR A 38 -1.57 9.92 -15.73
N ASP A 39 -1.08 10.77 -16.62
CA ASP A 39 -1.78 12.00 -17.03
C ASP A 39 -2.66 11.84 -18.27
N GLY A 40 -2.82 10.63 -18.76
CA GLY A 40 -3.55 10.35 -20.00
C GLY A 40 -2.72 10.55 -21.26
N ARG A 41 -1.47 10.96 -21.13
CA ARG A 41 -0.52 11.14 -22.24
C ARG A 41 0.61 10.12 -22.24
N GLY A 42 0.50 9.11 -21.37
CA GLY A 42 1.53 8.09 -21.23
C GLY A 42 2.63 8.41 -20.22
N ASN A 43 2.56 9.55 -19.53
CA ASN A 43 3.52 9.91 -18.49
C ASN A 43 3.08 9.34 -17.15
N LEU A 44 4.01 8.71 -16.43
CA LEU A 44 3.78 8.17 -15.10
C LEU A 44 4.39 9.07 -14.04
N LEU A 45 3.66 9.22 -12.93
CA LEU A 45 4.19 9.93 -11.76
C LEU A 45 4.98 8.95 -10.92
N LEU A 46 6.25 9.27 -10.70
CA LEU A 46 7.10 8.53 -9.79
C LEU A 46 7.59 9.46 -8.70
N THR A 47 7.74 8.92 -7.49
CA THR A 47 8.32 9.65 -6.37
C THR A 47 9.68 9.08 -6.05
N ARG A 48 10.57 9.94 -5.55
CA ARG A 48 11.92 9.53 -5.17
C ARG A 48 11.95 9.27 -3.67
N ARG A 49 12.50 8.12 -3.29
CA ARG A 49 12.58 7.75 -1.88
C ARG A 49 13.49 8.70 -1.12
N ALA A 50 13.03 9.09 0.08
CA ALA A 50 13.76 10.01 0.95
C ALA A 50 15.06 9.39 1.45
N PRO A 51 16.08 10.21 1.81
CA PRO A 51 17.37 9.70 2.27
C PRO A 51 17.31 8.81 3.51
N GLU A 52 16.33 9.00 4.38
CA GLU A 52 16.17 8.24 5.62
C GLU A 52 15.49 6.88 5.44
N LYS A 53 14.98 6.59 4.24
CA LYS A 53 14.33 5.32 3.96
C LYS A 53 15.32 4.30 3.40
N SER A 54 14.92 3.01 3.38
CA SER A 54 15.69 1.98 2.70
C SER A 54 15.71 2.26 1.20
N PHE A 55 16.81 1.89 0.54
CA PHE A 55 17.06 2.17 -0.89
C PHE A 55 16.84 3.64 -1.26
N PRO A 56 17.52 4.58 -0.56
CA PRO A 56 17.31 6.01 -0.79
C PRO A 56 17.64 6.43 -2.21
N GLY A 57 16.89 7.40 -2.71
CA GLY A 57 17.11 7.97 -4.03
C GLY A 57 16.54 7.15 -5.18
N THR A 58 15.96 5.98 -4.93
CA THR A 58 15.29 5.21 -5.97
C THR A 58 13.92 5.80 -6.28
N TRP A 59 13.50 5.65 -7.53
CA TRP A 59 12.18 6.11 -7.99
C TRP A 59 11.16 5.01 -7.81
N GLU A 60 9.97 5.37 -7.35
CA GLU A 60 8.90 4.39 -7.12
C GLU A 60 7.53 4.99 -7.38
N ASN A 61 6.54 4.13 -7.61
CA ASN A 61 5.14 4.53 -7.59
C ASN A 61 4.68 4.67 -6.13
N SER A 62 3.56 5.35 -5.93
CA SER A 62 3.02 5.57 -4.59
C SER A 62 2.37 4.30 -4.04
N GLY A 63 2.55 4.05 -2.75
CA GLY A 63 1.94 2.90 -2.10
C GLY A 63 2.42 2.72 -0.66
N GLY A 64 1.94 1.68 -0.03
CA GLY A 64 2.29 1.35 1.33
C GLY A 64 1.38 0.30 1.92
N ALA A 65 1.53 0.06 3.22
CA ALA A 65 0.73 -0.93 3.95
C ALA A 65 -0.61 -0.34 4.36
N ALA A 66 -1.68 -1.12 4.19
CA ALA A 66 -2.99 -0.75 4.69
C ALA A 66 -3.00 -0.77 6.21
N LEU A 67 -3.64 0.21 6.81
CA LEU A 67 -3.85 0.27 8.25
C LEU A 67 -5.04 -0.63 8.64
N ALA A 68 -5.06 -1.02 9.92
CA ALA A 68 -6.18 -1.79 10.45
C ALA A 68 -7.50 -1.04 10.21
N GLY A 69 -8.48 -1.76 9.69
CA GLY A 69 -9.79 -1.20 9.35
C GLY A 69 -9.90 -0.64 7.94
N GLU A 70 -8.79 -0.53 7.20
CA GLU A 70 -8.82 -0.07 5.82
C GLU A 70 -8.94 -1.23 4.84
N ASN A 71 -9.77 -1.07 3.81
CA ASN A 71 -9.69 -1.94 2.63
C ASN A 71 -8.62 -1.39 1.66
N SER A 72 -8.37 -2.10 0.56
CA SER A 72 -7.34 -1.69 -0.40
C SER A 72 -7.60 -0.31 -1.01
N LEU A 73 -8.84 -0.01 -1.31
CA LEU A 73 -9.21 1.26 -1.93
C LEU A 73 -9.03 2.43 -0.96
N GLN A 74 -9.43 2.25 0.30
CA GLN A 74 -9.21 3.25 1.34
C GLN A 74 -7.72 3.49 1.59
N ALA A 75 -6.94 2.40 1.64
CA ALA A 75 -5.50 2.47 1.87
C ALA A 75 -4.80 3.23 0.73
N ILE A 76 -5.11 2.92 -0.53
CA ILE A 76 -4.43 3.57 -1.65
C ILE A 76 -4.83 5.03 -1.80
N THR A 77 -6.07 5.37 -1.49
CA THR A 77 -6.56 6.75 -1.51
C THR A 77 -5.78 7.59 -0.48
N ARG A 78 -5.61 7.05 0.71
CA ARG A 78 -4.84 7.70 1.77
C ARG A 78 -3.35 7.83 1.41
N GLU A 79 -2.74 6.73 0.96
CA GLU A 79 -1.31 6.71 0.63
C GLU A 79 -0.98 7.68 -0.51
N LEU A 80 -1.81 7.73 -1.53
CA LEU A 80 -1.60 8.66 -2.64
C LEU A 80 -1.62 10.11 -2.16
N TYR A 81 -2.58 10.45 -1.31
CA TYR A 81 -2.66 11.80 -0.77
C TYR A 81 -1.46 12.14 0.13
N GLU A 82 -1.08 11.22 1.01
CA GLU A 82 0.05 11.46 1.92
C GLU A 82 1.37 11.65 1.19
N GLU A 83 1.58 10.87 0.12
CA GLU A 83 2.86 10.91 -0.60
C GLU A 83 2.94 11.98 -1.67
N THR A 84 1.84 12.35 -2.29
CA THR A 84 1.84 13.26 -3.44
C THR A 84 0.97 14.50 -3.29
N GLY A 85 0.05 14.50 -2.33
CA GLY A 85 -0.96 15.55 -2.20
C GLY A 85 -2.15 15.40 -3.16
N ILE A 86 -2.15 14.37 -3.99
CA ILE A 86 -3.24 14.15 -4.94
C ILE A 86 -4.46 13.59 -4.22
N ARG A 87 -5.59 14.26 -4.37
CA ARG A 87 -6.89 13.79 -3.88
C ARG A 87 -7.63 13.14 -5.03
N ALA A 88 -7.84 11.84 -4.95
CA ALA A 88 -8.59 11.10 -5.94
C ALA A 88 -9.84 10.50 -5.30
N ASP A 89 -10.94 10.50 -6.05
CA ASP A 89 -12.15 9.80 -5.62
C ASP A 89 -11.98 8.29 -5.84
N PRO A 90 -12.59 7.44 -5.00
CA PRO A 90 -12.45 5.99 -5.14
C PRO A 90 -12.78 5.46 -6.55
N GLU A 91 -13.76 6.05 -7.23
CA GLU A 91 -14.14 5.63 -8.58
C GLU A 91 -13.12 5.97 -9.66
N GLU A 92 -12.12 6.79 -9.34
CA GLU A 92 -11.04 7.10 -10.29
C GLU A 92 -9.97 6.01 -10.35
N PHE A 93 -10.01 5.05 -9.42
CA PHE A 93 -9.04 3.96 -9.39
C PHE A 93 -9.54 2.77 -10.19
N GLU A 94 -8.62 2.13 -10.90
CA GLU A 94 -8.88 0.90 -11.63
C GLU A 94 -7.96 -0.19 -11.08
N LEU A 95 -8.51 -1.34 -10.69
CA LEU A 95 -7.70 -2.45 -10.22
C LEU A 95 -7.01 -3.13 -11.41
N LEU A 96 -5.68 -3.12 -11.39
CA LEU A 96 -4.88 -3.74 -12.45
C LEU A 96 -4.50 -5.17 -12.13
N ASP A 97 -4.14 -5.44 -10.87
CA ASP A 97 -3.68 -6.77 -10.47
C ASP A 97 -3.77 -6.93 -8.95
N SER A 98 -3.78 -8.19 -8.52
CA SER A 98 -3.75 -8.53 -7.11
C SER A 98 -3.17 -9.94 -6.96
N GLY A 99 -2.45 -10.18 -5.87
CA GLY A 99 -1.79 -11.46 -5.66
C GLY A 99 -1.13 -11.55 -4.30
N LYS A 100 -0.34 -12.59 -4.10
CA LYS A 100 0.44 -12.81 -2.88
C LYS A 100 1.92 -12.83 -3.22
N ASP A 101 2.71 -12.14 -2.39
CA ASP A 101 4.16 -12.14 -2.47
C ASP A 101 4.76 -12.59 -1.15
N ARG A 102 5.97 -13.11 -1.24
CA ARG A 102 6.80 -13.42 -0.08
C ARG A 102 8.01 -12.49 -0.08
N TYR A 103 8.31 -12.01 1.08
CA TYR A 103 9.49 -11.20 1.30
C TYR A 103 10.46 -11.90 2.25
#